data_214c47f1daa7cd1e3149737f56312f32
#
_entry.id   214c47f1daa7cd1e3149737f56312f32
#
_cell.length_a   1.000
_cell.length_b   1.000
_cell.length_c   1.000
_cell.angle_alpha   90.00
_cell.angle_beta   90.00
_cell.angle_gamma   90.00
#
_symmetry.space_group_name_H-M   'P 1'
#
loop_
_entity.id
_entity.type
_entity.pdbx_description
1 polymer ?
#
loop_
_entity_poly.entity_id
_entity_poly.type
_entity_poly.pdbx_seq_one_letter_code
_entity_poly.pdbx_strand_id
1 'polypeptide(L)'
;LDDVYTLARYMLRNATDAEDAVQECYLRALRHFDTYRGPAMKPWLFAILRNVCRSEFVRRSGVALTIDGRAEEDDDAVPLWQEAPLSPEANMLRQWDAETIRRLVADLPDLFREAIVLREINDLSYSEIADVVGVPIGTVMSRLARARSLLRRAWMAEEGART
;
A
#
# COMPACT_ATOMS: atom_id res chain seq x y z
N LEU A 1 0.18 2.69 -16.62
CA LEU A 1 -1.02 3.53 -16.37
C LEU A 1 -1.94 2.89 -15.35
N ASP A 2 -2.30 1.63 -15.54
CA ASP A 2 -3.27 0.94 -14.70
C ASP A 2 -2.76 0.75 -13.27
N ASP A 3 -1.47 0.49 -13.08
CA ASP A 3 -0.89 0.27 -11.76
C ASP A 3 -0.90 1.53 -10.90
N VAL A 4 -0.58 2.68 -11.50
CA VAL A 4 -0.60 3.98 -10.81
C VAL A 4 -2.03 4.34 -10.43
N TYR A 5 -2.96 4.17 -11.33
CA TYR A 5 -4.39 4.40 -11.08
C TYR A 5 -4.94 3.47 -9.99
N THR A 6 -4.55 2.20 -10.02
CA THR A 6 -4.97 1.22 -9.02
C THR A 6 -4.54 1.64 -7.61
N LEU A 7 -3.29 2.04 -7.44
CA LEU A 7 -2.82 2.53 -6.15
C LEU A 7 -3.58 3.79 -5.71
N ALA A 8 -3.78 4.73 -6.62
CA ALA A 8 -4.53 5.95 -6.33
C ALA A 8 -5.96 5.64 -5.86
N ARG A 9 -6.63 4.69 -6.50
CA ARG A 9 -7.98 4.25 -6.12
C ARG A 9 -8.04 3.69 -4.70
N TYR A 10 -7.06 2.87 -4.34
CA TYR A 10 -7.00 2.33 -2.98
C TYR A 10 -6.69 3.39 -1.93
N MET A 11 -5.87 4.36 -2.27
CA MET A 11 -5.50 5.43 -1.32
C MET A 11 -6.60 6.48 -1.14
N LEU A 12 -7.29 6.86 -2.22
CA LEU A 12 -8.25 7.97 -2.19
C LEU A 12 -9.72 7.53 -2.19
N ARG A 13 -10.01 6.29 -2.51
CA ARG A 13 -11.37 5.68 -2.50
C ARG A 13 -12.41 6.32 -3.42
N ASN A 14 -12.04 7.33 -4.17
CA ASN A 14 -12.92 8.05 -5.08
C ASN A 14 -12.29 8.09 -6.47
N ALA A 15 -13.07 7.73 -7.50
CA ALA A 15 -12.57 7.64 -8.87
C ALA A 15 -12.09 8.99 -9.41
N THR A 16 -12.85 10.06 -9.19
CA THR A 16 -12.50 11.41 -9.66
C THR A 16 -11.20 11.88 -9.00
N ASP A 17 -11.06 11.68 -7.70
CA ASP A 17 -9.86 12.06 -6.97
C ASP A 17 -8.64 11.26 -7.40
N ALA A 18 -8.83 9.98 -7.67
CA ALA A 18 -7.76 9.11 -8.16
C ALA A 18 -7.29 9.56 -9.55
N GLU A 19 -8.21 9.91 -10.44
CA GLU A 19 -7.87 10.45 -11.75
C GLU A 19 -7.08 11.75 -11.66
N ASP A 20 -7.50 12.67 -10.80
CA ASP A 20 -6.81 13.95 -10.57
C ASP A 20 -5.42 13.71 -9.98
N ALA A 21 -5.28 12.79 -9.04
CA ALA A 21 -4.00 12.44 -8.45
C ALA A 21 -3.04 11.82 -9.47
N VAL A 22 -3.54 10.96 -10.34
CA VAL A 22 -2.75 10.36 -11.42
C VAL A 22 -2.25 11.42 -12.38
N GLN A 23 -3.11 12.35 -12.78
CA GLN A 23 -2.72 13.47 -13.65
C GLN A 23 -1.62 14.32 -12.99
N GLU A 24 -1.80 14.69 -11.72
CA GLU A 24 -0.79 15.46 -10.99
C GLU A 24 0.52 14.70 -10.85
N CYS A 25 0.43 13.39 -10.61
CA CYS A 25 1.60 12.51 -10.55
C CYS A 25 2.40 12.57 -11.84
N TYR A 26 1.75 12.43 -13.00
CA TYR A 26 2.44 12.48 -14.28
C TYR A 26 3.00 13.86 -14.59
N LEU A 27 2.28 14.93 -14.24
CA LEU A 27 2.79 16.30 -14.40
C LEU A 27 4.07 16.51 -13.56
N ARG A 28 4.08 16.05 -12.33
CA ARG A 28 5.28 16.13 -11.47
C ARG A 28 6.41 15.26 -12.00
N ALA A 29 6.08 14.08 -12.49
CA ALA A 29 7.07 13.18 -13.11
C ALA A 29 7.76 13.85 -14.29
N LEU A 30 7.00 14.52 -15.17
CA LEU A 30 7.56 15.24 -16.30
C LEU A 30 8.44 16.41 -15.87
N ARG A 31 8.02 17.17 -14.86
CA ARG A 31 8.80 18.29 -14.34
C ARG A 31 10.12 17.86 -13.69
N HIS A 32 10.13 16.70 -13.06
CA HIS A 32 11.25 16.20 -12.28
C HIS A 32 11.94 14.99 -12.93
N PHE A 33 11.70 14.76 -14.22
CA PHE A 33 12.31 13.64 -14.93
C PHE A 33 13.84 13.64 -14.85
N ASP A 34 14.45 14.82 -14.77
CA ASP A 34 15.89 14.98 -14.62
C ASP A 34 16.42 14.40 -13.30
N THR A 35 15.56 14.25 -12.30
CA THR A 35 15.93 13.68 -10.98
C THR A 35 15.86 12.17 -10.96
N TYR A 36 15.30 11.54 -12.00
CA TYR A 36 15.22 10.10 -12.09
C TYR A 36 16.63 9.50 -12.23
N ARG A 37 16.99 8.62 -11.32
CA ARG A 37 18.32 8.02 -11.24
C ARG A 37 18.31 6.51 -11.09
N GLY A 38 17.16 5.86 -11.17
CA GLY A 38 17.04 4.44 -10.91
C GLY A 38 16.87 3.60 -12.16
N PRO A 39 17.15 2.29 -12.10
CA PRO A 39 16.87 1.36 -13.19
C PRO A 39 15.37 1.07 -13.34
N ALA A 40 14.58 1.30 -12.29
CA ALA A 40 13.15 1.03 -12.27
C ALA A 40 12.37 2.33 -12.12
N MET A 41 11.58 2.66 -13.14
CA MET A 41 10.73 3.85 -13.14
C MET A 41 9.53 3.70 -12.22
N LYS A 42 9.01 2.49 -12.06
CA LYS A 42 7.79 2.21 -11.30
C LYS A 42 7.86 2.66 -9.84
N PRO A 43 8.90 2.30 -9.05
CA PRO A 43 9.02 2.80 -7.68
C PRO A 43 9.11 4.32 -7.59
N TRP A 44 9.79 4.95 -8.53
CA TRP A 44 9.91 6.40 -8.58
C TRP A 44 8.55 7.08 -8.81
N LEU A 45 7.77 6.58 -9.77
CA LEU A 45 6.42 7.08 -10.02
C LEU A 45 5.50 6.88 -8.81
N PHE A 46 5.59 5.73 -8.17
CA PHE A 46 4.77 5.44 -6.99
C PHE A 46 5.12 6.34 -5.80
N ALA A 47 6.40 6.69 -5.64
CA ALA A 47 6.80 7.66 -4.62
C ALA A 47 6.17 9.04 -4.87
N ILE A 48 6.14 9.49 -6.12
CA ILE A 48 5.49 10.74 -6.50
C ILE A 48 3.97 10.65 -6.24
N LEU A 49 3.34 9.59 -6.70
CA LEU A 49 1.90 9.39 -6.49
C LEU A 49 1.53 9.39 -5.02
N ARG A 50 2.33 8.68 -4.20
CA ARG A 50 2.11 8.64 -2.76
C ARG A 50 2.13 10.03 -2.15
N ASN A 51 3.09 10.86 -2.53
CA ASN A 51 3.17 12.23 -2.05
C ASN A 51 1.98 13.07 -2.50
N VAL A 52 1.52 12.91 -3.73
CA VAL A 52 0.32 13.57 -4.26
C VAL A 52 -0.92 13.18 -3.44
N CYS A 53 -1.12 11.89 -3.21
CA CYS A 53 -2.27 11.37 -2.46
C CYS A 53 -2.27 11.87 -1.02
N ARG A 54 -1.11 11.91 -0.38
CA ARG A 54 -0.99 12.41 1.00
C ARG A 54 -1.29 13.91 1.08
N SER A 55 -0.80 14.69 0.15
CA SER A 55 -1.08 16.13 0.07
C SER A 55 -2.57 16.38 -0.12
N GLU A 56 -3.22 15.61 -0.96
CA GLU A 56 -4.66 15.69 -1.20
C GLU A 56 -5.46 15.35 0.06
N PHE A 57 -5.05 14.31 0.78
CA PHE A 57 -5.68 13.93 2.03
C PHE A 57 -5.57 15.03 3.10
N VAL A 58 -4.39 15.61 3.26
CA VAL A 58 -4.15 16.71 4.21
C VAL A 58 -5.00 17.92 3.85
N ARG A 59 -5.08 18.27 2.57
CA ARG A 59 -5.87 19.40 2.09
C ARG A 59 -7.36 19.25 2.44
N ARG A 60 -7.90 18.03 2.36
CA ARG A 60 -9.31 17.75 2.60
C ARG A 60 -9.66 17.62 4.07
N SER A 61 -8.82 16.92 4.83
CA SER A 61 -9.11 16.61 6.24
C SER A 61 -8.67 17.69 7.20
N GLY A 62 -7.75 18.58 6.78
CA GLY A 62 -7.13 19.56 7.67
C GLY A 62 -6.24 18.93 8.73
N VAL A 63 -6.04 17.64 8.70
CA VAL A 63 -5.19 16.90 9.64
C VAL A 63 -3.85 16.63 8.95
N ALA A 64 -2.77 17.18 9.51
CA ALA A 64 -1.43 16.81 9.08
C ALA A 64 -1.22 15.33 9.37
N LEU A 65 -1.04 14.54 8.30
CA LEU A 65 -0.57 13.16 8.47
C LEU A 65 0.78 13.21 9.17
N THR A 66 0.87 12.61 10.34
CA THR A 66 2.16 12.39 10.96
C THR A 66 3.01 11.55 10.01
N ILE A 67 4.00 12.20 9.44
CA ILE A 67 4.93 11.59 8.47
C ILE A 67 5.86 10.60 9.17
N ASP A 68 5.77 10.52 10.48
CA ASP A 68 6.62 9.65 11.26
C ASP A 68 6.18 8.21 11.04
N GLY A 69 6.99 7.44 10.32
CA GLY A 69 6.82 6.00 10.17
C GLY A 69 6.89 5.23 11.49
N ARG A 70 6.96 5.96 12.59
CA ARG A 70 6.85 5.48 13.97
C ARG A 70 5.42 5.51 14.49
N ALA A 71 4.47 5.95 13.68
CA ALA A 71 3.08 5.88 14.08
C ALA A 71 2.72 4.41 14.27
N GLU A 72 2.64 4.03 15.51
CA GLU A 72 2.16 2.73 15.94
C GLU A 72 3.13 1.58 15.64
N GLU A 73 4.27 1.59 16.33
CA GLU A 73 4.86 0.34 16.74
C GLU A 73 3.83 -0.33 17.66
N ASP A 74 2.89 -1.01 17.04
CA ASP A 74 2.02 -1.92 17.76
C ASP A 74 2.95 -2.94 18.43
N ASP A 75 2.81 -3.10 19.72
CA ASP A 75 3.53 -4.13 20.51
C ASP A 75 3.32 -5.54 19.96
N ASP A 76 2.44 -5.68 18.98
CA ASP A 76 2.16 -6.91 18.25
C ASP A 76 3.00 -7.08 16.99
N ALA A 77 4.08 -6.31 16.81
CA ALA A 77 4.97 -6.48 15.67
C ALA A 77 5.51 -7.91 15.64
N VAL A 78 5.15 -8.64 14.61
CA VAL A 78 5.66 -10.00 14.40
C VAL A 78 7.18 -9.90 14.23
N PRO A 79 7.97 -10.65 15.02
CA PRO A 79 9.41 -10.61 14.87
C PRO A 79 9.86 -10.98 13.47
N LEU A 80 10.85 -10.26 12.94
CA LEU A 80 11.36 -10.42 11.58
C LEU A 80 11.73 -11.86 11.21
N TRP A 81 12.16 -12.65 12.19
CA TRP A 81 12.57 -14.04 11.93
C TRP A 81 11.40 -15.01 11.72
N GLN A 82 10.16 -14.58 11.93
CA GLN A 82 8.98 -15.44 11.74
C GLN A 82 8.40 -15.34 10.31
N GLU A 83 8.99 -14.53 9.45
CA GLU A 83 8.55 -14.40 8.08
C GLU A 83 9.22 -15.44 7.21
N ALA A 84 8.54 -16.56 7.00
CA ALA A 84 8.88 -17.44 5.91
C ALA A 84 8.58 -16.74 4.57
N PRO A 85 9.47 -16.82 3.54
CA PRO A 85 9.26 -16.16 2.26
C PRO A 85 7.97 -16.56 1.54
N LEU A 86 7.33 -17.64 1.95
CA LEU A 86 6.04 -18.11 1.47
C LEU A 86 5.17 -18.40 2.68
N SER A 87 4.62 -17.35 3.29
CA SER A 87 3.66 -17.59 4.37
C SER A 87 2.43 -18.29 3.80
N PRO A 88 1.83 -19.25 4.53
CA PRO A 88 0.56 -19.85 4.14
C PRO A 88 -0.52 -18.80 3.84
N GLU A 89 -0.43 -17.66 4.49
CA GLU A 89 -1.35 -16.53 4.33
C GLU A 89 -1.24 -15.90 2.93
N ALA A 90 -0.04 -15.79 2.36
CA ALA A 90 0.13 -15.28 1.00
C ALA A 90 -0.48 -16.24 -0.04
N ASN A 91 -0.42 -17.54 0.20
CA ASN A 91 -1.06 -18.54 -0.67
C ASN A 91 -2.59 -18.50 -0.55
N MET A 92 -3.12 -18.26 0.63
CA MET A 92 -4.56 -18.13 0.85
C MET A 92 -5.15 -16.95 0.08
N LEU A 93 -4.47 -15.81 0.04
CA LEU A 93 -4.92 -14.63 -0.70
C LEU A 93 -5.13 -14.91 -2.19
N ARG A 94 -4.36 -15.81 -2.77
CA ARG A 94 -4.48 -16.21 -4.18
C ARG A 94 -5.72 -17.05 -4.47
N GLN A 95 -6.27 -17.71 -3.45
CA GLN A 95 -7.44 -18.57 -3.58
C GLN A 95 -8.75 -17.83 -3.35
N TRP A 96 -8.68 -16.61 -2.81
CA TRP A 96 -9.86 -15.82 -2.51
C TRP A 96 -10.43 -15.19 -3.78
N ASP A 97 -11.74 -14.99 -3.77
CA ASP A 97 -12.42 -14.25 -4.81
C ASP A 97 -11.88 -12.82 -4.91
N ALA A 98 -11.58 -12.38 -6.13
CA ALA A 98 -10.93 -11.09 -6.39
C ALA A 98 -11.74 -9.90 -5.86
N GLU A 99 -13.07 -9.96 -5.98
CA GLU A 99 -13.94 -8.88 -5.50
C GLU A 99 -13.93 -8.78 -3.97
N THR A 100 -13.97 -9.91 -3.29
CA THR A 100 -13.85 -9.99 -1.84
C THR A 100 -12.50 -9.43 -1.37
N ILE A 101 -11.42 -9.82 -2.02
CA ILE A 101 -10.08 -9.29 -1.70
C ILE A 101 -10.05 -7.76 -1.84
N ARG A 102 -10.55 -7.22 -2.93
CA ARG A 102 -10.56 -5.77 -3.15
C ARG A 102 -11.28 -5.03 -2.03
N ARG A 103 -12.41 -5.54 -1.60
CA ARG A 103 -13.18 -4.96 -0.51
C ARG A 103 -12.45 -5.04 0.82
N LEU A 104 -11.89 -6.21 1.15
CA LEU A 104 -11.15 -6.40 2.39
C LEU A 104 -9.88 -5.54 2.44
N VAL A 105 -9.17 -5.45 1.32
CA VAL A 105 -7.98 -4.58 1.21
C VAL A 105 -8.37 -3.12 1.37
N ALA A 106 -9.47 -2.69 0.75
CA ALA A 106 -9.95 -1.31 0.86
C ALA A 106 -10.29 -0.92 2.31
N ASP A 107 -10.68 -1.88 3.13
CA ASP A 107 -11.04 -1.65 4.54
C ASP A 107 -9.86 -1.71 5.49
N LEU A 108 -8.66 -2.07 5.02
CA LEU A 108 -7.47 -2.05 5.86
C LEU A 108 -7.08 -0.64 6.29
N PRO A 109 -6.46 -0.48 7.47
CA PRO A 109 -5.83 0.78 7.83
C PRO A 109 -4.80 1.22 6.79
N ASP A 110 -4.61 2.53 6.64
CA ASP A 110 -3.88 3.15 5.52
C ASP A 110 -2.49 2.55 5.28
N LEU A 111 -1.69 2.39 6.34
CA LEU A 111 -0.32 1.88 6.21
C LEU A 111 -0.28 0.43 5.73
N PHE A 112 -1.21 -0.38 6.19
CA PHE A 112 -1.28 -1.80 5.83
C PHE A 112 -1.86 -1.98 4.43
N ARG A 113 -2.88 -1.18 4.08
CA ARG A 113 -3.45 -1.17 2.74
C ARG A 113 -2.41 -0.79 1.70
N GLU A 114 -1.65 0.28 1.95
CA GLU A 114 -0.58 0.72 1.07
C GLU A 114 0.46 -0.37 0.84
N ALA A 115 0.93 -1.00 1.91
CA ALA A 115 1.94 -2.07 1.81
C ALA A 115 1.42 -3.25 0.98
N ILE A 116 0.21 -3.71 1.23
CA ILE A 116 -0.40 -4.83 0.50
C ILE A 116 -0.60 -4.49 -0.97
N VAL A 117 -1.11 -3.31 -1.28
CA VAL A 117 -1.33 -2.91 -2.68
C VAL A 117 0.00 -2.84 -3.43
N LEU A 118 1.01 -2.24 -2.84
CA LEU A 118 2.33 -2.16 -3.48
C LEU A 118 2.95 -3.54 -3.71
N ARG A 119 2.79 -4.46 -2.78
CA ARG A 119 3.39 -5.80 -2.89
C ARG A 119 2.58 -6.76 -3.75
N GLU A 120 1.30 -6.94 -3.44
CA GLU A 120 0.50 -8.02 -4.02
C GLU A 120 -0.17 -7.62 -5.34
N ILE A 121 -0.50 -6.36 -5.51
CA ILE A 121 -1.17 -5.86 -6.71
C ILE A 121 -0.16 -5.26 -7.69
N ASN A 122 0.79 -4.49 -7.22
CA ASN A 122 1.77 -3.80 -8.06
C ASN A 122 3.10 -4.52 -8.19
N ASP A 123 3.30 -5.64 -7.52
CA ASP A 123 4.46 -6.54 -7.63
C ASP A 123 5.81 -5.86 -7.30
N LEU A 124 5.85 -4.88 -6.42
CA LEU A 124 7.10 -4.29 -5.96
C LEU A 124 7.84 -5.24 -5.03
N SER A 125 9.17 -5.19 -5.09
CA SER A 125 10.02 -5.85 -4.08
C SER A 125 9.94 -5.13 -2.74
N TYR A 126 10.31 -5.79 -1.67
CA TYR A 126 10.36 -5.18 -0.34
C TYR A 126 11.27 -3.95 -0.31
N SER A 127 12.42 -4.04 -0.99
CA SER A 127 13.35 -2.93 -1.11
C SER A 127 12.73 -1.74 -1.86
N GLU A 128 12.03 -2.01 -2.95
CA GLU A 128 11.32 -0.98 -3.71
C GLU A 128 10.21 -0.31 -2.89
N ILE A 129 9.46 -1.10 -2.13
CA ILE A 129 8.43 -0.58 -1.23
C ILE A 129 9.06 0.32 -0.16
N ALA A 130 10.17 -0.11 0.43
CA ALA A 130 10.91 0.67 1.41
C ALA A 130 11.30 2.05 0.85
N ASP A 131 11.77 2.09 -0.40
CA ASP A 131 12.11 3.33 -1.08
C ASP A 131 10.89 4.21 -1.34
N VAL A 132 9.79 3.63 -1.79
CA VAL A 132 8.54 4.36 -2.07
C VAL A 132 7.96 4.99 -0.81
N VAL A 133 7.92 4.22 0.26
CA VAL A 133 7.25 4.62 1.52
C VAL A 133 8.20 5.41 2.43
N GLY A 134 9.51 5.27 2.24
CA GLY A 134 10.51 5.97 3.02
C GLY A 134 10.71 5.40 4.42
N VAL A 135 10.62 4.08 4.56
CA VAL A 135 10.82 3.38 5.83
C VAL A 135 11.86 2.26 5.66
N PRO A 136 12.46 1.76 6.75
CA PRO A 136 13.36 0.61 6.65
C PRO A 136 12.65 -0.63 6.11
N ILE A 137 13.39 -1.49 5.43
CA ILE A 137 12.84 -2.74 4.86
C ILE A 137 12.19 -3.63 5.93
N GLY A 138 12.74 -3.66 7.13
CA GLY A 138 12.16 -4.39 8.26
C GLY A 138 10.75 -3.89 8.62
N THR A 139 10.52 -2.59 8.52
CA THR A 139 9.19 -2.00 8.73
C THR A 139 8.21 -2.43 7.63
N VAL A 140 8.67 -2.50 6.36
CA VAL A 140 7.85 -3.02 5.26
C VAL A 140 7.42 -4.45 5.55
N MET A 141 8.35 -5.30 5.97
CA MET A 141 8.10 -6.70 6.30
C MET A 141 7.08 -6.83 7.43
N SER A 142 7.22 -6.05 8.48
CA SER A 142 6.28 -6.03 9.61
C SER A 142 4.88 -5.57 9.20
N ARG A 143 4.80 -4.52 8.39
CA ARG A 143 3.52 -4.02 7.87
C ARG A 143 2.82 -5.06 6.99
N LEU A 144 3.56 -5.76 6.14
CA LEU A 144 3.00 -6.81 5.29
C LEU A 144 2.49 -7.99 6.11
N ALA A 145 3.27 -8.43 7.10
CA ALA A 145 2.85 -9.50 7.99
C ALA A 145 1.56 -9.12 8.74
N ARG A 146 1.49 -7.91 9.27
CA ARG A 146 0.30 -7.41 9.96
C ARG A 146 -0.89 -7.29 9.02
N ALA A 147 -0.67 -6.75 7.83
CA ALA A 147 -1.72 -6.61 6.82
C ALA A 147 -2.33 -7.96 6.44
N ARG A 148 -1.48 -8.96 6.20
CA ARG A 148 -1.94 -10.32 5.88
C ARG A 148 -2.73 -10.95 7.02
N SER A 149 -2.28 -10.74 8.25
CA SER A 149 -2.99 -11.22 9.44
C SER A 149 -4.37 -10.59 9.58
N LEU A 150 -4.49 -9.29 9.35
CA LEU A 150 -5.77 -8.57 9.38
C LEU A 150 -6.71 -9.04 8.27
N LEU A 151 -6.18 -9.26 7.06
CA LEU A 151 -6.97 -9.78 5.93
C LEU A 151 -7.50 -11.18 6.22
N ARG A 152 -6.68 -12.04 6.79
CA ARG A 152 -7.09 -13.38 7.16
C ARG A 152 -8.21 -13.36 8.19
N ARG A 153 -8.10 -12.54 9.23
CA ARG A 153 -9.16 -12.39 10.24
C ARG A 153 -10.46 -11.89 9.62
N ALA A 154 -10.39 -10.90 8.75
CA ALA A 154 -11.55 -10.35 8.06
C ALA A 154 -12.19 -11.40 7.14
N TRP A 155 -11.39 -12.17 6.42
CA TRP A 155 -11.87 -13.26 5.58
C TRP A 155 -12.60 -14.33 6.40
N MET A 156 -12.01 -14.76 7.51
CA MET A 156 -12.61 -15.78 8.38
C MET A 156 -13.92 -15.30 8.99
N ALA A 157 -14.01 -14.02 9.34
CA ALA A 157 -15.25 -13.43 9.85
C ALA A 157 -16.35 -13.46 8.79
N GLU A 158 -16.04 -13.20 7.52
CA GLU A 158 -17.01 -13.30 6.43
C GLU A 158 -17.45 -14.73 6.15
N GLU A 159 -16.50 -15.66 6.14
CA GLU A 159 -16.80 -17.09 5.97
C GLU A 159 -17.71 -17.60 7.08
N GLY A 160 -17.45 -17.20 8.32
CA GLY A 160 -18.31 -17.52 9.45
C GLY A 160 -19.72 -16.93 9.34
N ALA A 161 -19.86 -15.77 8.72
CA ALA A 161 -21.17 -15.12 8.51
C ALA A 161 -21.97 -15.77 7.36
N ARG A 162 -21.30 -16.46 6.42
CA ARG A 162 -21.96 -17.16 5.31
C ARG A 162 -22.50 -18.53 5.70
N THR A 163 -22.03 -19.05 6.79
CA THR A 163 -22.52 -20.33 7.34
C THR A 163 -23.52 -20.08 8.46
#